data_e9bdc35f897596714af7b74b772abc4e
#
_entry.id   e9bdc35f897596714af7b74b772abc4e
#
_cell.length_a   1.000
_cell.length_b   1.000
_cell.length_c   1.000
_cell.angle_alpha   90.00
_cell.angle_beta   90.00
_cell.angle_gamma   90.00
#
_symmetry.space_group_name_H-M   'P 1'
#
loop_
_entity.id
_entity.type
_entity.pdbx_description
1 polymer ?
#
loop_
_entity_poly.entity_id
_entity_poly.type
_entity_poly.pdbx_seq_one_letter_code
_entity_poly.pdbx_strand_id
1 'polypeptide(L)'
;MIIIRGLNKAFGEKIIFSNFNLEIPDGSFVVISGDSGSGKSTLLNMIGGIEKPDSGSIIIEGLNITRLKNKNSFFADTVGFLFQNFALLENKTVKENLSLIKKSSRTKVSLKEALNRVGLSKEEIGRAHV
;
A
#
# COMPACT_ATOMS: atom_id res chain seq x y z
N MET A 1 -9.22 -0.02 -12.03
CA MET A 1 -9.88 -1.33 -11.75
C MET A 1 -8.87 -2.33 -11.22
N ILE A 2 -9.25 -3.12 -10.21
CA ILE A 2 -8.42 -4.22 -9.67
C ILE A 2 -9.10 -5.54 -10.02
N ILE A 3 -8.36 -6.48 -10.60
CA ILE A 3 -8.85 -7.81 -10.96
C ILE A 3 -7.92 -8.85 -10.37
N ILE A 4 -8.48 -9.77 -9.58
CA ILE A 4 -7.79 -10.92 -9.00
C ILE A 4 -8.35 -12.19 -9.62
N ARG A 5 -7.48 -13.07 -10.12
CA ARG A 5 -7.86 -14.33 -10.76
C ARG A 5 -7.07 -15.50 -10.22
N GLY A 6 -7.78 -16.52 -9.74
CA GLY A 6 -7.22 -17.78 -9.30
C GLY A 6 -6.15 -17.64 -8.22
N LEU A 7 -6.30 -16.67 -7.31
CA LEU A 7 -5.28 -16.36 -6.31
C LEU A 7 -5.18 -17.48 -5.28
N ASN A 8 -3.96 -17.96 -5.07
CA ASN A 8 -3.64 -18.93 -4.03
C ASN A 8 -2.55 -18.37 -3.12
N LYS A 9 -2.69 -18.57 -1.82
CA LYS A 9 -1.71 -18.18 -0.82
C LYS A 9 -1.80 -19.10 0.39
N ALA A 10 -0.65 -19.63 0.82
CA ALA A 10 -0.52 -20.37 2.05
C ALA A 10 0.70 -19.91 2.85
N PHE A 11 0.71 -20.15 4.14
CA PHE A 11 1.85 -20.00 5.02
C PHE A 11 2.06 -21.34 5.75
N GLY A 12 3.08 -22.09 5.33
CA GLY A 12 3.26 -23.48 5.74
C GLY A 12 2.02 -24.31 5.35
N GLU A 13 1.42 -25.00 6.31
CA GLU A 13 0.23 -25.82 6.08
C GLU A 13 -1.08 -25.02 6.06
N LYS A 14 -1.04 -23.74 6.49
CA LYS A 14 -2.24 -22.90 6.58
C LYS A 14 -2.56 -22.25 5.24
N ILE A 15 -3.61 -22.74 4.60
CA ILE A 15 -4.16 -22.11 3.38
C ILE A 15 -4.93 -20.86 3.77
N ILE A 16 -4.57 -19.72 3.17
CA ILE A 16 -5.24 -18.43 3.38
C ILE A 16 -6.22 -18.16 2.24
N PHE A 17 -5.78 -18.37 1.00
CA PHE A 17 -6.61 -18.23 -0.19
C PHE A 17 -6.45 -19.46 -1.08
N SER A 18 -7.57 -19.95 -1.62
CA SER A 18 -7.62 -21.04 -2.58
C SER A 18 -8.54 -20.64 -3.74
N ASN A 19 -7.98 -20.50 -4.92
CA ASN A 19 -8.68 -20.09 -6.15
C ASN A 19 -9.55 -18.83 -5.97
N PHE A 20 -9.05 -17.85 -5.20
CA PHE A 20 -9.78 -16.63 -4.85
C PHE A 20 -9.85 -15.69 -6.06
N ASN A 21 -11.05 -15.17 -6.32
CA ASN A 21 -11.32 -14.25 -7.41
C ASN A 21 -12.04 -13.02 -6.86
N LEU A 22 -11.68 -11.83 -7.34
CA LEU A 22 -12.27 -10.56 -6.92
C LEU A 22 -12.12 -9.53 -8.04
N GLU A 23 -13.14 -8.72 -8.25
CA GLU A 23 -13.09 -7.53 -9.10
C GLU A 23 -13.52 -6.32 -8.28
N ILE A 24 -12.72 -5.25 -8.36
CA ILE A 24 -13.00 -3.95 -7.73
C ILE A 24 -13.01 -2.91 -8.83
N PRO A 25 -14.19 -2.31 -9.15
CA PRO A 25 -14.29 -1.25 -10.13
C PRO A 25 -13.51 0.00 -9.74
N ASP A 26 -13.18 0.83 -10.73
CA ASP A 26 -12.55 2.14 -10.46
C ASP A 26 -13.49 3.04 -9.64
N GLY A 27 -12.90 3.86 -8.80
CA GLY A 27 -13.63 4.79 -7.94
C GLY A 27 -14.34 4.13 -6.76
N SER A 28 -14.20 2.82 -6.56
CA SER A 28 -14.82 2.10 -5.45
C SER A 28 -14.14 2.42 -4.11
N PHE A 29 -14.95 2.53 -3.06
CA PHE A 29 -14.52 2.43 -1.67
C PHE A 29 -14.87 1.03 -1.15
N VAL A 30 -13.86 0.24 -0.78
CA VAL A 30 -14.03 -1.16 -0.40
C VAL A 30 -13.57 -1.39 1.03
N VAL A 31 -14.39 -2.06 1.83
CA VAL A 31 -14.06 -2.49 3.18
C VAL A 31 -13.88 -4.00 3.20
N ILE A 32 -12.76 -4.47 3.75
CA ILE A 32 -12.48 -5.90 3.95
C ILE A 32 -12.69 -6.20 5.42
N SER A 33 -13.68 -7.03 5.73
CA SER A 33 -14.02 -7.47 7.09
C SER A 33 -13.84 -8.97 7.27
N GLY A 34 -13.80 -9.43 8.50
CA GLY A 34 -13.66 -10.84 8.88
C GLY A 34 -12.83 -11.02 10.14
N ASP A 35 -12.75 -12.24 10.64
CA ASP A 35 -12.05 -12.59 11.87
C ASP A 35 -10.54 -12.32 11.82
N SER A 36 -9.91 -12.23 13.00
CA SER A 36 -8.47 -12.14 13.10
C SER A 36 -7.81 -13.37 12.46
N GLY A 37 -6.77 -13.15 11.64
CA GLY A 37 -6.07 -14.23 10.95
C GLY A 37 -6.79 -14.79 9.71
N SER A 38 -7.90 -14.19 9.25
CA SER A 38 -8.62 -14.58 8.01
C SER A 38 -7.93 -14.17 6.71
N GLY A 39 -6.78 -13.50 6.77
CA GLY A 39 -6.01 -13.12 5.58
C GLY A 39 -6.25 -11.70 5.05
N LYS A 40 -7.00 -10.84 5.75
CA LYS A 40 -7.28 -9.46 5.31
C LYS A 40 -6.02 -8.66 4.98
N SER A 41 -5.08 -8.62 5.92
CA SER A 41 -3.80 -7.92 5.73
C SER A 41 -2.96 -8.57 4.63
N THR A 42 -3.00 -9.90 4.51
CA THR A 42 -2.33 -10.63 3.44
C THR A 42 -2.90 -10.24 2.08
N LEU A 43 -4.22 -10.14 1.95
CA LEU A 43 -4.87 -9.70 0.70
C LEU A 43 -4.45 -8.27 0.34
N LEU A 44 -4.53 -7.34 1.30
CA LEU A 44 -4.11 -5.95 1.10
C LEU A 44 -2.64 -5.86 0.69
N ASN A 45 -1.76 -6.62 1.35
CA ASN A 45 -0.33 -6.66 1.01
C ASN A 45 -0.08 -7.25 -0.38
N MET A 46 -0.86 -8.23 -0.81
CA MET A 46 -0.76 -8.80 -2.16
C MET A 46 -1.27 -7.81 -3.21
N ILE A 47 -2.40 -7.15 -2.99
CA ILE A 47 -2.93 -6.09 -3.88
C ILE A 47 -1.93 -4.95 -3.96
N GLY A 48 -1.35 -4.54 -2.84
CA GLY A 48 -0.33 -3.51 -2.80
C GLY A 48 1.04 -3.93 -3.34
N GLY A 49 1.24 -5.19 -3.71
CA GLY A 49 2.50 -5.68 -4.25
C GLY A 49 3.63 -5.91 -3.24
N ILE A 50 3.35 -5.79 -1.93
CA ILE A 50 4.30 -6.08 -0.85
C ILE A 50 4.50 -7.59 -0.70
N GLU A 51 3.40 -8.34 -0.65
CA GLU A 51 3.40 -9.80 -0.57
C GLU A 51 3.18 -10.40 -1.96
N LYS A 52 3.79 -11.55 -2.23
CA LYS A 52 3.61 -12.29 -3.49
C LYS A 52 2.65 -13.45 -3.26
N PRO A 53 1.64 -13.64 -4.12
CA PRO A 53 0.83 -14.86 -4.10
C PRO A 53 1.67 -16.07 -4.55
N ASP A 54 1.26 -17.26 -4.14
CA ASP A 54 1.91 -18.51 -4.56
C ASP A 54 1.55 -18.83 -6.02
N SER A 55 0.30 -18.51 -6.40
CA SER A 55 -0.15 -18.58 -7.80
C SER A 55 -1.34 -17.66 -8.05
N GLY A 56 -1.75 -17.56 -9.31
CA GLY A 56 -2.80 -16.63 -9.74
C GLY A 56 -2.24 -15.29 -10.20
N SER A 57 -3.12 -14.32 -10.40
CA SER A 57 -2.74 -13.00 -10.89
C SER A 57 -3.52 -11.89 -10.21
N ILE A 58 -2.86 -10.74 -10.07
CA ILE A 58 -3.44 -9.47 -9.64
C ILE A 58 -3.12 -8.45 -10.72
N ILE A 59 -4.17 -7.87 -11.29
CA ILE A 59 -4.09 -6.88 -12.36
C ILE A 59 -4.66 -5.57 -11.84
N ILE A 60 -3.89 -4.49 -11.90
CA ILE A 60 -4.28 -3.15 -11.46
C ILE A 60 -4.08 -2.20 -12.63
N GLU A 61 -5.12 -1.52 -13.06
CA GLU A 61 -5.11 -0.62 -14.23
C GLU A 61 -4.51 -1.29 -15.48
N GLY A 62 -4.83 -2.57 -15.70
CA GLY A 62 -4.30 -3.35 -16.82
C GLY A 62 -2.90 -3.92 -16.61
N LEU A 63 -2.19 -3.53 -15.55
CA LEU A 63 -0.85 -4.00 -15.24
C LEU A 63 -0.90 -5.24 -14.34
N ASN A 64 -0.35 -6.37 -14.79
CA ASN A 64 -0.21 -7.55 -13.95
C ASN A 64 0.97 -7.40 -12.98
N ILE A 65 0.66 -7.05 -11.72
CA ILE A 65 1.66 -6.76 -10.70
C ILE A 65 2.37 -8.01 -10.16
N THR A 66 1.78 -9.20 -10.34
CA THR A 66 2.41 -10.46 -9.88
C THR A 66 3.61 -10.86 -10.75
N ARG A 67 3.69 -10.36 -11.98
CA ARG A 67 4.76 -10.64 -12.95
C ARG A 67 5.84 -9.55 -13.01
N LEU A 68 5.68 -8.45 -12.29
CA LEU A 68 6.65 -7.36 -12.31
C LEU A 68 7.97 -7.80 -11.66
N LYS A 69 9.05 -7.72 -12.42
CA LYS A 69 10.43 -7.91 -11.90
C LYS A 69 10.87 -6.70 -11.06
N ASN A 70 10.46 -5.50 -11.47
CA ASN A 70 10.73 -4.26 -10.76
C ASN A 70 9.40 -3.53 -10.50
N LYS A 71 9.12 -3.25 -9.24
CA LYS A 71 7.88 -2.60 -8.79
C LYS A 71 8.07 -1.11 -8.45
N ASN A 72 9.22 -0.52 -8.75
CA ASN A 72 9.51 0.87 -8.34
C ASN A 72 8.50 1.88 -8.89
N SER A 73 8.13 1.78 -10.18
CA SER A 73 7.12 2.65 -10.79
C SER A 73 5.73 2.39 -10.22
N PHE A 74 5.38 1.13 -9.97
CA PHE A 74 4.12 0.76 -9.33
C PHE A 74 3.99 1.41 -7.95
N PHE A 75 5.01 1.33 -7.11
CA PHE A 75 5.01 1.96 -5.79
C PHE A 75 5.06 3.49 -5.86
N ALA A 76 5.69 4.06 -6.89
CA ALA A 76 5.81 5.51 -7.04
C ALA A 76 4.53 6.16 -7.58
N ASP A 77 3.82 5.48 -8.48
CA ASP A 77 2.82 6.10 -9.33
C ASP A 77 1.40 5.55 -9.14
N THR A 78 1.25 4.33 -8.60
CA THR A 78 -0.02 3.61 -8.64
C THR A 78 -0.59 3.32 -7.26
N VAL A 79 0.24 3.02 -6.24
CA VAL A 79 -0.22 2.59 -4.94
C VAL A 79 0.27 3.48 -3.81
N GLY A 80 -0.61 3.74 -2.84
CA GLY A 80 -0.26 4.36 -1.57
C GLY A 80 -0.70 3.47 -0.41
N PHE A 81 0.14 3.40 0.62
CA PHE A 81 -0.16 2.64 1.84
C PHE A 81 -0.32 3.57 3.03
N LEU A 82 -1.32 3.27 3.85
CA LEU A 82 -1.42 3.77 5.21
C LEU A 82 -1.42 2.56 6.14
N PHE A 83 -0.31 2.36 6.84
CA PHE A 83 -0.17 1.27 7.80
C PHE A 83 -0.79 1.64 9.15
N GLN A 84 -1.23 0.64 9.91
CA GLN A 84 -1.80 0.82 11.25
C GLN A 84 -0.81 1.48 12.23
N ASN A 85 0.48 1.18 12.09
CA ASN A 85 1.58 1.77 12.87
C ASN A 85 2.22 2.99 12.18
N PHE A 86 1.52 3.59 11.21
CA PHE A 86 1.94 4.75 10.43
C PHE A 86 3.26 4.59 9.66
N ALA A 87 4.03 3.53 9.88
CA ALA A 87 5.35 3.25 9.27
C ALA A 87 6.34 4.44 9.38
N LEU A 88 6.26 5.19 10.48
CA LEU A 88 7.15 6.33 10.74
C LEU A 88 8.50 5.83 11.27
N LEU A 89 9.56 6.52 10.86
CA LEU A 89 10.89 6.37 11.47
C LEU A 89 10.94 7.22 12.73
N GLU A 90 10.81 6.59 13.90
CA GLU A 90 10.68 7.28 15.21
C GLU A 90 11.89 8.13 15.57
N ASN A 91 13.09 7.76 15.09
CA ASN A 91 14.32 8.49 15.29
C ASN A 91 14.56 9.62 14.29
N LYS A 92 13.59 9.88 13.42
CA LYS A 92 13.63 10.91 12.38
C LYS A 92 12.62 12.02 12.65
N THR A 93 12.91 13.20 12.12
CA THR A 93 11.99 14.33 12.17
C THR A 93 10.80 14.11 11.22
N VAL A 94 9.72 14.86 11.42
CA VAL A 94 8.58 14.89 10.49
C VAL A 94 9.06 15.20 9.06
N LYS A 95 9.93 16.19 8.90
CA LYS A 95 10.51 16.56 7.60
C LYS A 95 11.30 15.42 6.96
N GLU A 96 12.13 14.71 7.72
CA GLU A 96 12.89 13.57 7.21
C GLU A 96 11.97 12.42 6.79
N ASN A 97 10.94 12.10 7.59
CA ASN A 97 9.95 11.08 7.27
C ASN A 97 9.23 11.42 5.96
N LEU A 98 8.75 12.65 5.81
CA LEU A 98 8.05 13.09 4.61
C LEU A 98 8.98 13.21 3.39
N SER A 99 10.28 13.44 3.59
CA SER A 99 11.26 13.51 2.50
C SER A 99 11.64 12.14 1.92
N LEU A 100 11.20 11.04 2.54
CA LEU A 100 11.34 9.69 1.97
C LEU A 100 10.50 9.51 0.69
N ILE A 101 9.47 10.33 0.51
CA ILE A 101 8.68 10.37 -0.73
C ILE A 101 9.61 10.88 -1.84
N LYS A 102 9.82 10.05 -2.86
CA LYS A 102 10.68 10.43 -3.99
C LYS A 102 10.16 11.69 -4.67
N LYS A 103 11.07 12.61 -5.04
CA LYS A 103 10.78 13.87 -5.75
C LYS A 103 10.05 13.67 -7.10
N SER A 104 10.06 12.44 -7.63
CA SER A 104 9.34 12.07 -8.85
C SER A 104 7.84 11.82 -8.64
N SER A 105 7.35 11.83 -7.39
CA SER A 105 5.91 11.71 -7.16
C SER A 105 5.20 12.93 -7.72
N ARG A 106 4.05 12.69 -8.36
CA ARG A 106 3.30 13.68 -9.18
C ARG A 106 2.72 14.87 -8.41
N THR A 107 2.92 14.94 -7.09
CA THR A 107 2.39 16.06 -6.30
C THR A 107 3.27 17.29 -6.49
N LYS A 108 2.68 18.36 -7.05
CA LYS A 108 3.30 19.71 -7.11
C LYS A 108 3.23 20.45 -5.76
N VAL A 109 2.70 19.81 -4.73
CA VAL A 109 2.50 20.39 -3.39
C VAL A 109 3.84 20.35 -2.65
N SER A 110 4.32 21.50 -2.17
CA SER A 110 5.51 21.55 -1.33
C SER A 110 5.24 20.90 0.04
N LEU A 111 6.28 20.38 0.69
CA LEU A 111 6.19 19.82 2.03
C LEU A 111 5.52 20.78 3.01
N LYS A 112 5.93 22.04 2.98
CA LYS A 112 5.37 23.11 3.83
C LYS A 112 3.88 23.31 3.58
N GLU A 113 3.46 23.31 2.34
CA GLU A 113 2.05 23.44 1.97
C GLU A 113 1.25 22.22 2.42
N ALA A 114 1.78 21.00 2.25
CA ALA A 114 1.12 19.79 2.72
C ALA A 114 0.91 19.81 4.24
N LEU A 115 1.93 20.20 5.00
CA LEU A 115 1.83 20.34 6.46
C LEU A 115 0.82 21.43 6.85
N ASN A 116 0.82 22.58 6.18
CA ASN A 116 -0.16 23.65 6.43
C ASN A 116 -1.61 23.18 6.22
N ARG A 117 -1.86 22.39 5.16
CA ARG A 117 -3.22 21.89 4.85
C ARG A 117 -3.79 20.96 5.93
N VAL A 118 -2.91 20.30 6.71
CA VAL A 118 -3.29 19.42 7.81
C VAL A 118 -3.07 20.04 9.19
N GLY A 119 -2.76 21.35 9.25
CA GLY A 119 -2.60 22.09 10.51
C GLY A 119 -1.26 21.84 11.24
N LEU A 120 -0.28 21.25 10.59
CA LEU A 120 1.00 20.84 11.18
C LEU A 120 2.19 21.73 10.79
N SER A 121 1.96 22.95 10.37
CA SER A 121 3.02 23.85 9.86
C SER A 121 4.14 24.15 10.86
N LYS A 122 3.89 24.01 12.16
CA LYS A 122 4.87 24.24 13.23
C LYS A 122 5.66 22.99 13.60
N GLU A 123 5.21 21.81 13.17
CA GLU A 123 5.77 20.50 13.53
C GLU A 123 6.86 20.02 12.55
N GLU A 124 7.23 20.86 11.59
CA GLU A 124 8.17 20.52 10.50
C GLU A 124 9.55 20.06 10.99
N ILE A 125 9.95 20.45 12.21
CA ILE A 125 11.31 20.23 12.75
C ILE A 125 11.30 19.19 13.89
N GLY A 126 10.15 18.90 14.49
CA GLY A 126 10.02 17.95 15.59
C GLY A 126 10.31 16.50 15.18
N ARG A 127 10.64 15.64 16.16
CA ARG A 127 10.68 14.19 15.94
C ARG A 127 9.25 13.67 15.75
N ALA A 128 9.09 12.71 14.85
CA ALA A 128 7.83 11.98 14.76
C ALA A 128 7.69 11.12 16.03
N HIS A 129 6.66 11.41 16.83
CA HIS A 129 6.24 10.57 17.94
C HIS A 129 4.95 9.84 17.53
N VAL A 130 4.90 8.56 17.82
CA VAL A 130 3.70 7.71 17.67
C VAL A 130 3.09 7.49 19.04
#